data_d05f569d43d2452c39de9b1e2bae1065
#
_entry.id   d05f569d43d2452c39de9b1e2bae1065
#
_cell.length_a   1.000
_cell.length_b   1.000
_cell.length_c   1.000
_cell.angle_alpha   90.00
_cell.angle_beta   90.00
_cell.angle_gamma   90.00
#
_symmetry.space_group_name_H-M   'P 1'
#
loop_
_entity.id
_entity.type
_entity.pdbx_description
1 polymer ?
#
loop_
_entity_poly.entity_id
_entity_poly.type
_entity_poly.pdbx_seq_one_letter_code
_entity_poly.pdbx_strand_id
1 'polypeptide(L)'
;MKHKNKTILVTASAKRLGKFIATDLVKSGWGVAIHYNKSKQLAEETVDTLLKMGGKVTLHQADLTITSDIEKLIKDLEEQDLIWSGLINNAGYFDYD
;
A
#
# COMPACT_ATOMS: atom_id res chain seq x y z
N MET A 1 0.98 18.20 -10.02
CA MET A 1 1.66 16.95 -9.67
C MET A 1 1.72 16.02 -10.85
N LYS A 2 2.87 15.44 -11.10
CA LYS A 2 3.07 14.54 -12.24
C LYS A 2 2.19 13.31 -12.21
N HIS A 3 1.92 12.78 -11.03
CA HIS A 3 1.24 11.49 -10.86
C HIS A 3 -0.08 11.62 -10.13
N LYS A 4 -0.79 12.72 -10.41
CA LYS A 4 -2.06 13.00 -9.76
C LYS A 4 -3.03 11.84 -9.96
N ASN A 5 -3.58 11.32 -8.86
CA ASN A 5 -4.52 10.20 -8.82
C ASN A 5 -3.97 8.86 -9.31
N LYS A 6 -2.69 8.82 -9.68
CA LYS A 6 -2.06 7.54 -10.03
C LYS A 6 -1.57 6.88 -8.75
N THR A 7 -1.95 5.64 -8.57
CA THR A 7 -1.71 4.92 -7.31
C THR A 7 -1.02 3.59 -7.56
N ILE A 8 -0.09 3.25 -6.69
CA ILE A 8 0.64 1.99 -6.76
C ILE A 8 0.35 1.22 -5.47
N LEU A 9 -0.04 -0.04 -5.61
CA LEU A 9 -0.18 -0.94 -4.48
C LEU A 9 1.19 -1.51 -4.13
N VAL A 10 1.59 -1.39 -2.87
CA VAL A 10 2.83 -1.99 -2.37
C VAL A 10 2.45 -3.00 -1.32
N THR A 11 2.68 -4.29 -1.58
CA THR A 11 2.34 -5.34 -0.63
C THR A 11 3.35 -5.37 0.51
N ALA A 12 2.90 -5.76 1.70
CA ALA A 12 3.70 -5.83 2.93
C ALA A 12 4.45 -4.51 3.20
N SER A 13 3.73 -3.39 3.08
CA SER A 13 4.35 -2.06 3.11
C SER A 13 4.29 -1.37 4.46
N ALA A 14 3.89 -2.08 5.52
CA ALA A 14 3.82 -1.49 6.87
C ALA A 14 5.20 -1.17 7.41
N LYS A 15 6.21 -1.92 7.03
CA LYS A 15 7.56 -1.81 7.60
C LYS A 15 8.62 -2.25 6.60
N ARG A 16 9.89 -2.07 6.99
CA ARG A 16 11.06 -2.53 6.24
C ARG A 16 11.10 -1.97 4.83
N LEU A 17 11.49 -2.80 3.86
CA LEU A 17 11.66 -2.39 2.47
C LEU A 17 10.36 -1.83 1.87
N GLY A 18 9.22 -2.45 2.18
CA GLY A 18 7.93 -1.96 1.69
C GLY A 18 7.64 -0.54 2.13
N LYS A 19 7.90 -0.23 3.40
CA LYS A 19 7.73 1.12 3.92
C LYS A 19 8.67 2.10 3.21
N PHE A 20 9.91 1.69 2.99
CA PHE A 20 10.89 2.51 2.28
C PHE A 20 10.41 2.81 0.85
N ILE A 21 9.95 1.79 0.14
CA ILE A 21 9.45 1.94 -1.23
C ILE A 21 8.25 2.88 -1.25
N ALA A 22 7.28 2.69 -0.36
CA ALA A 22 6.09 3.52 -0.30
C ALA A 22 6.45 4.98 -0.03
N THR A 23 7.40 5.21 0.87
CA THR A 23 7.87 6.56 1.20
C THR A 23 8.48 7.23 -0.02
N ASP A 24 9.32 6.50 -0.75
CA ASP A 24 9.96 7.03 -1.94
C ASP A 24 8.94 7.37 -3.03
N LEU A 25 7.94 6.52 -3.21
CA LEU A 25 6.87 6.76 -4.18
C LEU A 25 6.08 8.02 -3.83
N VAL A 26 5.75 8.21 -2.55
CA VAL A 26 5.03 9.41 -2.12
C VAL A 26 5.87 10.66 -2.39
N LYS A 27 7.17 10.61 -2.12
CA LYS A 27 8.08 11.72 -2.42
C LYS A 27 8.09 12.05 -3.90
N SER A 28 7.86 11.05 -4.75
CA SER A 28 7.84 11.23 -6.21
C SER A 28 6.47 11.62 -6.74
N GLY A 29 5.49 11.83 -5.88
CA GLY A 29 4.16 12.29 -6.28
C GLY A 29 3.15 11.20 -6.56
N TRP A 30 3.48 9.95 -6.30
CA TRP A 30 2.55 8.83 -6.46
C TRP A 30 1.62 8.70 -5.26
N GLY A 31 0.37 8.33 -5.51
CA GLY A 31 -0.47 7.78 -4.47
C GLY A 31 -0.04 6.35 -4.18
N VAL A 32 -0.24 5.90 -2.96
CA VAL A 32 0.11 4.53 -2.59
C VAL A 32 -1.03 3.86 -1.83
N ALA A 33 -1.22 2.59 -2.11
CA ALA A 33 -2.08 1.74 -1.30
C ALA A 33 -1.16 0.88 -0.44
N ILE A 34 -1.27 1.06 0.86
CA ILE A 34 -0.47 0.32 1.85
C ILE A 34 -1.20 -0.96 2.18
N HIS A 35 -0.48 -2.06 2.10
CA HIS A 35 -1.02 -3.38 2.45
C HIS A 35 -0.28 -3.96 3.64
N TYR A 36 -1.01 -4.61 4.51
CA TYR A 36 -0.44 -5.37 5.62
C TYR A 36 -1.30 -6.60 5.89
N ASN A 37 -0.73 -7.58 6.61
CA ASN A 37 -1.49 -8.72 7.08
C ASN A 37 -1.75 -8.62 8.59
N LYS A 38 -0.68 -8.61 9.39
CA LYS A 38 -0.79 -8.64 10.86
C LYS A 38 -0.30 -7.37 11.53
N SER A 39 0.56 -6.61 10.90
CA SER A 39 1.22 -5.45 11.51
C SER A 39 0.37 -4.19 11.44
N LYS A 40 -0.84 -4.25 12.00
CA LYS A 40 -1.82 -3.16 11.90
C LYS A 40 -1.29 -1.85 12.45
N GLN A 41 -0.69 -1.88 13.64
CA GLN A 41 -0.20 -0.66 14.26
C GLN A 41 0.91 0.00 13.43
N LEU A 42 1.86 -0.81 12.95
CA LEU A 42 2.94 -0.29 12.12
C LEU A 42 2.39 0.26 10.80
N ALA A 43 1.38 -0.41 10.24
CA ALA A 43 0.74 0.05 9.01
C ALA A 43 0.06 1.39 9.21
N GLU A 44 -0.65 1.56 10.32
CA GLU A 44 -1.32 2.82 10.62
C GLU A 44 -0.31 3.94 10.84
N GLU A 45 0.81 3.66 11.51
CA GLU A 45 1.88 4.63 11.69
C GLU A 45 2.51 5.04 10.37
N THR A 46 2.70 4.08 9.48
CA THR A 46 3.24 4.34 8.15
C THR A 46 2.30 5.25 7.35
N VAL A 47 1.01 4.92 7.35
CA VAL A 47 0.00 5.75 6.67
C VAL A 47 0.02 7.17 7.23
N ASP A 48 0.07 7.31 8.55
CA ASP A 48 0.09 8.63 9.18
C ASP A 48 1.31 9.44 8.73
N THR A 49 2.47 8.81 8.70
CA THR A 49 3.70 9.46 8.24
C THR A 49 3.56 9.93 6.79
N LEU A 50 3.02 9.09 5.92
CA LEU A 50 2.88 9.42 4.50
C LEU A 50 1.84 10.51 4.28
N LEU A 51 0.77 10.51 5.06
CA LEU A 51 -0.23 11.58 4.99
C LEU A 51 0.37 12.92 5.40
N LYS A 52 1.23 12.93 6.41
CA LYS A 52 1.90 14.16 6.85
C LYS A 52 2.86 14.69 5.79
N MET A 53 3.33 13.84 4.90
CA MET A 53 4.14 14.23 3.76
C MET A 53 3.32 14.78 2.60
N GLY A 54 1.99 14.83 2.75
CA GLY A 54 1.10 15.29 1.69
C GLY A 54 0.70 14.20 0.72
N GLY A 55 0.97 12.93 1.04
CA GLY A 55 0.66 11.83 0.16
C GLY A 55 -0.81 11.46 0.13
N LYS A 56 -1.23 10.82 -0.96
CA LYS A 56 -2.53 10.17 -1.06
C LYS A 56 -2.34 8.70 -0.73
N VAL A 57 -2.93 8.24 0.36
CA VAL A 57 -2.63 6.93 0.92
C VAL A 57 -3.92 6.23 1.33
N THR A 58 -4.04 4.97 0.95
CA THR A 58 -5.11 4.09 1.45
C THR A 58 -4.49 2.91 2.17
N LEU A 59 -5.27 2.26 3.02
CA LEU A 59 -4.79 1.17 3.88
C LEU A 59 -5.66 -0.06 3.67
N HIS A 60 -5.02 -1.21 3.47
CA HIS A 60 -5.71 -2.45 3.16
C HIS A 60 -5.11 -3.61 3.94
N GLN A 61 -5.97 -4.40 4.57
CA GLN A 61 -5.56 -5.61 5.27
C GLN A 61 -5.96 -6.83 4.43
N ALA A 62 -5.04 -7.74 4.22
CA ALA A 62 -5.34 -9.01 3.56
C ALA A 62 -4.26 -10.02 3.87
N ASP A 63 -4.69 -11.27 4.09
CA ASP A 63 -3.78 -12.41 4.12
C ASP A 63 -3.67 -12.92 2.69
N LEU A 64 -2.53 -12.69 2.05
CA LEU A 64 -2.34 -13.03 0.64
C LEU A 64 -2.27 -14.53 0.37
N THR A 65 -2.32 -15.36 1.41
CA THR A 65 -2.43 -16.82 1.25
C THR A 65 -3.89 -17.28 1.19
N ILE A 66 -4.84 -16.38 1.42
CA ILE A 66 -6.28 -16.69 1.45
C ILE A 66 -6.96 -16.05 0.24
N THR A 67 -7.52 -16.88 -0.64
CA THR A 67 -8.14 -16.41 -1.88
C THR A 67 -9.24 -15.37 -1.65
N SER A 68 -10.11 -15.61 -0.66
CA SER A 68 -11.19 -14.66 -0.38
C SER A 68 -10.66 -13.29 0.08
N ASP A 69 -9.53 -13.26 0.78
CA ASP A 69 -8.91 -12.00 1.17
C ASP A 69 -8.36 -11.26 -0.04
N ILE A 70 -7.77 -11.99 -0.98
CA ILE A 70 -7.26 -11.38 -2.22
C ILE A 70 -8.41 -10.78 -3.02
N GLU A 71 -9.51 -11.52 -3.14
CA GLU A 71 -10.69 -11.04 -3.86
C GLU A 71 -11.25 -9.77 -3.23
N LYS A 72 -11.33 -9.74 -1.90
CA LYS A 72 -11.78 -8.56 -1.18
C LYS A 72 -10.85 -7.38 -1.39
N LEU A 73 -9.53 -7.63 -1.35
CA LEU A 73 -8.55 -6.58 -1.59
C LEU A 73 -8.74 -5.97 -2.98
N ILE A 74 -8.87 -6.81 -3.99
CA ILE A 74 -9.08 -6.34 -5.37
C ILE A 74 -10.35 -5.51 -5.46
N LYS A 75 -11.44 -5.99 -4.85
CA LYS A 75 -12.71 -5.26 -4.85
C LYS A 75 -12.57 -3.90 -4.17
N ASP A 76 -11.90 -3.85 -3.01
CA ASP A 76 -11.69 -2.59 -2.29
C ASP A 76 -10.90 -1.61 -3.17
N LEU A 77 -9.89 -2.10 -3.88
CA LEU A 77 -9.09 -1.26 -4.77
C LEU A 77 -9.91 -0.74 -5.95
N GLU A 78 -10.78 -1.58 -6.51
CA GLU A 78 -11.62 -1.19 -7.63
C GLU A 78 -12.66 -0.14 -7.24
N GLU A 79 -13.07 -0.13 -5.99
CA GLU A 79 -14.05 0.85 -5.48
C GLU A 79 -13.42 2.21 -5.21
N GLN A 80 -12.10 2.33 -5.26
CA GLN A 80 -11.41 3.60 -5.09
C GLN A 80 -11.49 4.40 -6.39
N ASP A 81 -11.75 5.69 -6.28
CA ASP A 81 -11.73 6.57 -7.45
C ASP A 81 -10.29 6.98 -7.75
N LEU A 82 -9.47 6.00 -8.13
CA LEU A 82 -8.05 6.17 -8.35
C LEU A 82 -7.63 5.54 -9.66
N ILE A 83 -6.57 6.07 -10.24
CA ILE A 83 -5.96 5.48 -11.42
C ILE A 83 -4.86 4.51 -10.95
N TRP A 84 -5.12 3.21 -11.10
CA TRP A 84 -4.16 2.18 -10.72
C TRP A 84 -3.07 2.10 -11.77
N SER A 85 -1.83 2.29 -11.36
CA SER A 85 -0.70 2.38 -12.30
C SER A 85 0.31 1.26 -12.12
N GLY A 86 0.22 0.51 -11.05
CA GLY A 86 1.16 -0.59 -10.86
C GLY A 86 1.03 -1.30 -9.52
N LEU A 87 1.77 -2.37 -9.45
CA LEU A 87 1.87 -3.21 -8.27
C LEU A 87 3.34 -3.46 -7.99
N ILE A 88 3.76 -3.20 -6.75
CA ILE A 88 5.07 -3.62 -6.28
C ILE A 88 4.84 -4.77 -5.30
N ASN A 89 5.23 -5.95 -5.71
CA ASN A 89 5.05 -7.14 -4.89
C ASN A 89 6.25 -7.29 -3.95
N ASN A 90 6.13 -6.71 -2.77
CA ASN A 90 7.16 -6.76 -1.73
C ASN A 90 6.91 -7.90 -0.74
N ALA A 91 5.74 -8.54 -0.76
CA ALA A 91 5.41 -9.62 0.15
C ALA A 91 6.19 -10.87 -0.23
N GLY A 92 7.43 -10.95 0.21
CA GLY A 92 8.27 -12.11 -0.01
C GLY A 92 8.02 -13.20 1.03
N TYR A 93 8.66 -14.34 0.82
CA TYR A 93 8.45 -15.49 1.67
C TYR A 93 8.82 -15.21 3.14
N PHE A 94 9.90 -14.47 3.37
CA PHE A 94 10.38 -14.20 4.72
C PHE A 94 9.91 -12.87 5.29
N ASP A 95 9.41 -11.96 4.45
CA ASP A 95 9.06 -10.61 4.87
C ASP A 95 7.57 -10.38 4.95
N TYR A 96 6.79 -11.39 4.68
CA TYR A 96 5.34 -11.28 4.74
C TYR A 96 4.91 -11.14 6.21
N ASP A 97 4.27 -10.03 6.53
CA ASP A 97 3.83 -9.76 7.90
C ASP A 97 2.41 -10.27 8.18
#